data_df92c635e51fc10f74bb050ddd4ec5cb
#
_entry.id   df92c635e51fc10f74bb050ddd4ec5cb
#
_cell.length_a   1.000
_cell.length_b   1.000
_cell.length_c   1.000
_cell.angle_alpha   90.00
_cell.angle_beta   90.00
_cell.angle_gamma   90.00
#
_symmetry.space_group_name_H-M   'P 1'
#
loop_
_entity.id
_entity.type
_entity.pdbx_description
1 polymer ?
#
loop_
_entity_poly.entity_id
_entity_poly.type
_entity_poly.pdbx_seq_one_letter_code
_entity_poly.pdbx_strand_id
1 'polypeptide(L)'
;KNITYIDLSASFGNNAGSFVLYDTANDSWQIYNKDYAVMRISPVSTYKIYNALFGLESGVISPEQSLIAWNGQHYPYDLWNADQTLDSAMSQSVTWYFQTIDQQIGFPALKEYVQKIGYGNQTVAGNLSSYWGDSTLKISPIEQVELLKKFYTNEFGFSQENIDTVKDAIRLFATNDGTLSGKTGTGEENGINNSGWFIGYIEQGENLYFFATHIQNEELATGAIATELTFSILSALGVWTLKK
;
A
#
# COMPACT_ATOMS: atom_id res chain seq x y z
N LYS A 1 -21.34 12.22 4.23
CA LYS A 1 -19.88 12.21 4.40
C LYS A 1 -19.39 13.63 4.67
N ASN A 2 -18.59 13.82 5.70
CA ASN A 2 -17.94 15.09 6.01
C ASN A 2 -16.64 15.21 5.19
N ILE A 3 -16.69 15.85 4.04
CA ILE A 3 -15.56 15.99 3.12
C ILE A 3 -15.17 17.46 3.01
N THR A 4 -13.90 17.76 3.25
CA THR A 4 -13.28 19.05 2.96
C THR A 4 -12.29 18.88 1.81
N TYR A 5 -12.45 19.66 0.76
CA TYR A 5 -11.48 19.71 -0.33
C TYR A 5 -10.43 20.76 0.02
N ILE A 6 -9.16 20.33 0.01
CA ILE A 6 -8.02 21.18 0.37
C ILE A 6 -7.16 21.45 -0.85
N ASP A 7 -6.45 22.56 -0.86
CA ASP A 7 -5.51 22.91 -1.93
C ASP A 7 -4.08 22.60 -1.50
N LEU A 8 -3.49 21.57 -2.11
CA LEU A 8 -2.09 21.16 -1.93
C LEU A 8 -1.28 21.35 -3.21
N SER A 9 -1.75 22.18 -4.13
CA SER A 9 -1.07 22.40 -5.42
C SER A 9 0.37 22.89 -5.26
N ALA A 10 0.64 23.73 -4.26
CA ALA A 10 1.99 24.18 -3.94
C ALA A 10 2.91 23.03 -3.49
N SER A 11 2.38 22.10 -2.67
CA SER A 11 3.13 20.92 -2.20
C SER A 11 3.38 19.91 -3.32
N PHE A 12 2.40 19.70 -4.21
CA PHE A 12 2.53 18.77 -5.34
C PHE A 12 3.44 19.31 -6.44
N GLY A 13 3.50 20.64 -6.63
CA GLY A 13 4.32 21.27 -7.66
C GLY A 13 3.98 20.75 -9.04
N ASN A 14 4.97 20.18 -9.75
CA ASN A 14 4.79 19.62 -11.10
C ASN A 14 4.20 18.20 -11.10
N ASN A 15 3.97 17.61 -9.95
CA ASN A 15 3.35 16.29 -9.86
C ASN A 15 1.83 16.40 -10.00
N ALA A 16 1.27 15.61 -10.90
CA ALA A 16 -0.16 15.32 -10.89
C ALA A 16 -0.44 14.29 -9.79
N GLY A 17 -1.70 14.15 -9.42
CA GLY A 17 -2.09 13.13 -8.43
C GLY A 17 -3.04 13.67 -7.38
N SER A 18 -3.11 12.99 -6.24
CA SER A 18 -4.04 13.33 -5.16
C SER A 18 -3.49 12.91 -3.79
N PHE A 19 -4.07 13.52 -2.77
CA PHE A 19 -3.89 13.16 -1.37
C PHE A 19 -5.24 12.98 -0.70
N VAL A 20 -5.41 11.90 0.04
CA VAL A 20 -6.64 11.57 0.78
C VAL A 20 -6.26 11.27 2.23
N LEU A 21 -6.93 11.94 3.15
CA LEU A 21 -6.80 11.70 4.59
C LEU A 21 -8.18 11.48 5.20
N TYR A 22 -8.31 10.42 5.98
CA TYR A 22 -9.50 10.14 6.78
C TYR A 22 -9.17 10.18 8.27
N ASP A 23 -9.94 10.97 9.01
CA ASP A 23 -9.86 11.09 10.47
C ASP A 23 -11.00 10.30 11.10
N THR A 24 -10.65 9.19 11.76
CA THR A 24 -11.65 8.29 12.35
C THR A 24 -12.44 8.96 13.47
N ALA A 25 -11.78 9.75 14.33
CA ALA A 25 -12.43 10.37 15.49
C ALA A 25 -13.53 11.34 15.08
N ASN A 26 -13.36 12.05 13.97
CA ASN A 26 -14.30 13.05 13.48
C ASN A 26 -15.14 12.57 12.28
N ASP A 27 -14.93 11.33 11.83
CA ASP A 27 -15.54 10.78 10.61
C ASP A 27 -15.44 11.78 9.46
N SER A 28 -14.24 12.30 9.23
CA SER A 28 -14.01 13.38 8.28
C SER A 28 -12.92 13.06 7.27
N TRP A 29 -13.11 13.56 6.06
CA TRP A 29 -12.20 13.40 4.94
C TRP A 29 -11.61 14.74 4.55
N GLN A 30 -10.30 14.76 4.26
CA GLN A 30 -9.63 15.84 3.58
C GLN A 30 -9.07 15.31 2.27
N ILE A 31 -9.46 15.92 1.16
CA ILE A 31 -9.12 15.44 -0.18
C ILE A 31 -8.52 16.57 -0.99
N TYR A 32 -7.34 16.34 -1.53
CA TYR A 32 -6.75 17.17 -2.57
C TYR A 32 -6.94 16.50 -3.93
N ASN A 33 -7.47 17.26 -4.90
CA ASN A 33 -7.68 16.86 -6.29
C ASN A 33 -8.64 15.68 -6.44
N LYS A 34 -9.93 15.98 -6.30
CA LYS A 34 -11.00 15.00 -6.35
C LYS A 34 -10.95 14.09 -7.59
N ASP A 35 -10.64 14.64 -8.75
CA ASP A 35 -10.67 13.87 -10.01
C ASP A 35 -9.64 12.75 -10.00
N TYR A 36 -8.45 13.02 -9.48
CA TYR A 36 -7.42 11.99 -9.30
C TYR A 36 -7.69 11.07 -8.12
N ALA A 37 -8.35 11.57 -7.07
CA ALA A 37 -8.66 10.78 -5.88
C ALA A 37 -9.63 9.63 -6.18
N VAL A 38 -10.47 9.75 -7.20
CA VAL A 38 -11.43 8.71 -7.63
C VAL A 38 -10.94 7.92 -8.84
N MET A 39 -9.79 8.27 -9.40
CA MET A 39 -9.23 7.58 -10.58
C MET A 39 -8.59 6.27 -10.18
N ARG A 40 -9.03 5.19 -10.79
CA ARG A 40 -8.43 3.86 -10.60
C ARG A 40 -7.16 3.72 -11.45
N ILE A 41 -6.09 3.33 -10.81
CA ILE A 41 -4.77 3.14 -11.39
C ILE A 41 -4.13 1.88 -10.82
N SER A 42 -3.02 1.44 -11.42
CA SER A 42 -2.28 0.28 -10.91
C SER A 42 -1.81 0.51 -9.47
N PRO A 43 -2.07 -0.44 -8.56
CA PRO A 43 -1.60 -0.33 -7.17
C PRO A 43 -0.10 -0.53 -7.03
N VAL A 44 0.52 -1.21 -7.98
CA VAL A 44 1.90 -1.71 -7.91
C VAL A 44 2.20 -2.30 -6.53
N SER A 45 3.31 -1.99 -5.89
CA SER A 45 3.71 -2.61 -4.62
C SER A 45 2.80 -2.32 -3.42
N THR A 46 1.88 -1.35 -3.50
CA THR A 46 0.91 -1.16 -2.40
C THR A 46 -0.02 -2.37 -2.22
N TYR A 47 -0.24 -3.14 -3.28
CA TYR A 47 -1.01 -4.39 -3.23
C TYR A 47 -0.35 -5.47 -2.36
N LYS A 48 0.94 -5.39 -2.10
CA LYS A 48 1.67 -6.39 -1.29
C LYS A 48 1.11 -6.58 0.11
N ILE A 49 0.44 -5.59 0.68
CA ILE A 49 -0.30 -5.72 1.94
C ILE A 49 -1.30 -6.88 1.85
N TYR A 50 -2.03 -6.95 0.74
CA TYR A 50 -3.08 -7.95 0.50
C TYR A 50 -2.53 -9.25 -0.03
N ASN A 51 -1.46 -9.23 -0.85
CA ASN A 51 -0.70 -10.44 -1.17
C ASN A 51 -0.31 -11.20 0.10
N ALA A 52 0.27 -10.49 1.06
CA ALA A 52 0.67 -11.06 2.34
C ALA A 52 -0.51 -11.67 3.09
N LEU A 53 -1.60 -10.94 3.16
CA LEU A 53 -2.81 -11.38 3.86
C LEU A 53 -3.39 -12.66 3.21
N PHE A 54 -3.44 -12.70 1.89
CA PHE A 54 -3.92 -13.88 1.16
C PHE A 54 -2.96 -15.06 1.30
N GLY A 55 -1.65 -14.80 1.33
CA GLY A 55 -0.65 -15.82 1.60
C GLY A 55 -0.82 -16.48 2.97
N LEU A 56 -1.13 -15.68 3.98
CA LEU A 56 -1.41 -16.16 5.33
C LEU A 56 -2.74 -16.91 5.41
N GLU A 57 -3.80 -16.37 4.85
CA GLU A 57 -5.13 -16.99 4.87
C GLU A 57 -5.18 -18.32 4.09
N SER A 58 -4.45 -18.41 2.99
CA SER A 58 -4.37 -19.64 2.18
C SER A 58 -3.43 -20.71 2.75
N GLY A 59 -2.60 -20.35 3.75
CA GLY A 59 -1.62 -21.25 4.33
C GLY A 59 -0.34 -21.42 3.52
N VAL A 60 -0.10 -20.62 2.48
CA VAL A 60 1.16 -20.60 1.73
C VAL A 60 2.31 -20.17 2.63
N ILE A 61 2.05 -19.21 3.50
CA ILE A 61 2.92 -18.80 4.61
C ILE A 61 2.09 -18.79 5.90
N SER A 62 2.79 -18.76 7.03
CA SER A 62 2.15 -18.58 8.34
C SER A 62 2.89 -17.53 9.15
N PRO A 63 2.30 -17.00 10.25
CA PRO A 63 3.00 -16.06 11.11
C PRO A 63 4.36 -16.57 11.61
N GLU A 64 4.48 -17.86 11.88
CA GLU A 64 5.69 -18.50 12.39
C GLU A 64 6.63 -19.00 11.28
N GLN A 65 6.11 -19.23 10.07
CA GLN A 65 6.86 -19.80 8.94
C GLN A 65 6.56 -19.05 7.65
N SER A 66 7.20 -17.90 7.49
CA SER A 66 7.04 -17.06 6.31
C SER A 66 8.23 -17.10 5.36
N LEU A 67 9.28 -17.88 5.68
CA LEU A 67 10.48 -17.94 4.86
C LEU A 67 10.19 -18.60 3.51
N ILE A 68 10.58 -17.91 2.42
CA ILE A 68 10.65 -18.47 1.07
C ILE A 68 12.10 -18.40 0.61
N ALA A 69 12.66 -19.53 0.22
CA ALA A 69 14.04 -19.62 -0.22
C ALA A 69 14.24 -18.88 -1.56
N TRP A 70 15.34 -18.16 -1.66
CA TRP A 70 15.77 -17.55 -2.91
C TRP A 70 16.10 -18.62 -3.95
N ASN A 71 15.63 -18.42 -5.18
CA ASN A 71 15.82 -19.37 -6.28
C ASN A 71 17.17 -19.22 -7.01
N GLY A 72 18.02 -18.27 -6.56
CA GLY A 72 19.32 -18.00 -7.17
C GLY A 72 19.29 -17.04 -8.36
N GLN A 73 18.11 -16.54 -8.75
CA GLN A 73 18.02 -15.54 -9.80
C GLN A 73 18.55 -14.20 -9.28
N HIS A 74 19.47 -13.58 -10.03
CA HIS A 74 20.00 -12.27 -9.66
C HIS A 74 19.07 -11.13 -10.05
N TYR A 75 18.80 -10.26 -9.05
CA TYR A 75 18.05 -9.02 -9.19
C TYR A 75 19.00 -7.83 -9.00
N PRO A 76 18.68 -6.66 -9.54
CA PRO A 76 19.54 -5.46 -9.41
C PRO A 76 19.56 -4.86 -7.99
N TYR A 77 18.75 -5.39 -7.08
CA TYR A 77 18.71 -4.99 -5.67
C TYR A 77 19.35 -6.09 -4.82
N ASP A 78 20.51 -5.81 -4.21
CA ASP A 78 21.30 -6.84 -3.51
C ASP A 78 20.50 -7.56 -2.41
N LEU A 79 19.67 -6.82 -1.66
CA LEU A 79 18.87 -7.40 -0.59
C LEU A 79 17.77 -8.37 -1.08
N TRP A 80 17.46 -8.35 -2.37
CA TRP A 80 16.53 -9.31 -2.98
C TRP A 80 17.18 -10.68 -3.25
N ASN A 81 18.51 -10.74 -3.29
CA ASN A 81 19.28 -11.92 -3.65
C ASN A 81 19.60 -12.75 -2.40
N ALA A 82 18.58 -13.12 -1.67
CA ALA A 82 18.66 -13.93 -0.45
C ALA A 82 17.28 -14.48 -0.11
N ASP A 83 17.25 -15.48 0.76
CA ASP A 83 16.02 -15.98 1.35
C ASP A 83 15.26 -14.82 2.03
N GLN A 84 13.94 -14.82 1.96
CA GLN A 84 13.10 -13.76 2.51
C GLN A 84 12.10 -14.32 3.51
N THR A 85 11.86 -13.56 4.56
CA THR A 85 10.67 -13.67 5.40
C THR A 85 9.64 -12.64 4.98
N LEU A 86 8.42 -12.70 5.52
CA LEU A 86 7.41 -11.68 5.24
C LEU A 86 7.92 -10.28 5.62
N ASP A 87 8.55 -10.14 6.79
CA ASP A 87 9.07 -8.85 7.25
C ASP A 87 10.14 -8.28 6.31
N SER A 88 11.12 -9.09 5.93
CA SER A 88 12.18 -8.63 5.02
C SER A 88 11.64 -8.33 3.62
N ALA A 89 10.75 -9.17 3.11
CA ALA A 89 10.14 -8.98 1.79
C ALA A 89 9.27 -7.74 1.73
N MET A 90 8.49 -7.46 2.78
CA MET A 90 7.67 -6.25 2.86
C MET A 90 8.55 -5.01 2.99
N SER A 91 9.54 -5.02 3.89
CA SER A 91 10.46 -3.92 4.12
C SER A 91 11.24 -3.52 2.87
N GLN A 92 11.72 -4.49 2.11
CA GLN A 92 12.52 -4.28 0.89
C GLN A 92 11.67 -4.34 -0.39
N SER A 93 10.37 -4.50 -0.25
CA SER A 93 9.44 -4.61 -1.39
C SER A 93 9.88 -5.68 -2.40
N VAL A 94 10.20 -6.88 -1.92
CA VAL A 94 10.79 -7.97 -2.71
C VAL A 94 9.72 -8.63 -3.57
N THR A 95 9.57 -8.17 -4.78
CA THR A 95 8.49 -8.57 -5.69
C THR A 95 8.42 -10.08 -5.93
N TRP A 96 9.57 -10.76 -6.10
CA TRP A 96 9.56 -12.20 -6.36
C TRP A 96 8.95 -13.03 -5.22
N TYR A 97 9.07 -12.55 -3.98
CA TYR A 97 8.45 -13.19 -2.83
C TYR A 97 6.93 -13.23 -2.95
N PHE A 98 6.34 -12.10 -3.27
CA PHE A 98 4.89 -11.96 -3.42
C PHE A 98 4.36 -12.63 -4.69
N GLN A 99 5.13 -12.62 -5.77
CA GLN A 99 4.81 -13.38 -6.98
C GLN A 99 4.79 -14.89 -6.69
N THR A 100 5.71 -15.39 -5.89
CA THR A 100 5.73 -16.80 -5.46
C THR A 100 4.47 -17.16 -4.68
N ILE A 101 4.02 -16.28 -3.79
CA ILE A 101 2.76 -16.47 -3.05
C ILE A 101 1.60 -16.55 -4.04
N ASP A 102 1.48 -15.61 -4.96
CA ASP A 102 0.41 -15.60 -5.97
C ASP A 102 0.39 -16.89 -6.81
N GLN A 103 1.56 -17.36 -7.23
CA GLN A 103 1.68 -18.59 -8.02
C GLN A 103 1.22 -19.82 -7.24
N GLN A 104 1.49 -19.89 -5.95
CA GLN A 104 1.04 -20.99 -5.09
C GLN A 104 -0.45 -20.93 -4.79
N ILE A 105 -1.02 -19.73 -4.66
CA ILE A 105 -2.46 -19.57 -4.47
C ILE A 105 -3.22 -19.90 -5.75
N GLY A 106 -2.80 -19.36 -6.89
CA GLY A 106 -3.41 -19.52 -8.19
C GLY A 106 -4.62 -18.59 -8.44
N PHE A 107 -4.97 -18.40 -9.70
CA PHE A 107 -6.00 -17.45 -10.11
C PHE A 107 -7.38 -17.69 -9.47
N PRO A 108 -7.92 -18.93 -9.41
CA PRO A 108 -9.27 -19.12 -8.87
C PRO A 108 -9.42 -18.59 -7.44
N ALA A 109 -8.48 -18.93 -6.56
CA ALA A 109 -8.53 -18.48 -5.16
C ALA A 109 -8.19 -17.00 -5.03
N LEU A 110 -7.24 -16.47 -5.80
CA LEU A 110 -6.91 -15.04 -5.81
C LEU A 110 -8.12 -14.19 -6.22
N LYS A 111 -8.85 -14.61 -7.25
CA LYS A 111 -10.10 -13.92 -7.65
C LYS A 111 -11.12 -13.88 -6.52
N GLU A 112 -11.29 -14.99 -5.82
CA GLU A 112 -12.21 -15.06 -4.67
C GLU A 112 -11.78 -14.13 -3.54
N TYR A 113 -10.50 -14.10 -3.19
CA TYR A 113 -9.97 -13.20 -2.17
C TYR A 113 -10.13 -11.72 -2.54
N VAL A 114 -9.79 -11.36 -3.77
CA VAL A 114 -9.90 -9.99 -4.26
C VAL A 114 -11.37 -9.53 -4.27
N GLN A 115 -12.30 -10.40 -4.67
CA GLN A 115 -13.73 -10.11 -4.58
C GLN A 115 -14.21 -9.99 -3.13
N LYS A 116 -13.75 -10.88 -2.26
CA LYS A 116 -14.13 -10.87 -0.84
C LYS A 116 -13.78 -9.56 -0.16
N ILE A 117 -12.60 -9.02 -0.41
CA ILE A 117 -12.20 -7.73 0.18
C ILE A 117 -12.72 -6.51 -0.59
N GLY A 118 -13.24 -6.70 -1.81
CA GLY A 118 -13.74 -5.60 -2.64
C GLY A 118 -12.64 -4.68 -3.16
N TYR A 119 -11.52 -5.23 -3.59
CA TYR A 119 -10.35 -4.46 -4.03
C TYR A 119 -10.58 -3.78 -5.37
N GLY A 120 -10.74 -2.46 -5.38
CA GLY A 120 -10.80 -1.65 -6.59
C GLY A 120 -11.74 -2.19 -7.67
N ASN A 121 -11.22 -2.38 -8.89
CA ASN A 121 -11.98 -2.95 -10.01
C ASN A 121 -12.11 -4.49 -9.94
N GLN A 122 -11.48 -5.14 -8.97
CA GLN A 122 -11.53 -6.59 -8.74
C GLN A 122 -11.07 -7.43 -9.93
N THR A 123 -10.32 -6.86 -10.87
CA THR A 123 -9.93 -7.55 -12.11
C THR A 123 -8.57 -8.23 -11.95
N VAL A 124 -8.60 -9.52 -11.67
CA VAL A 124 -7.43 -10.41 -11.59
C VAL A 124 -7.42 -11.26 -12.87
N ALA A 125 -6.60 -10.86 -13.84
CA ALA A 125 -6.52 -11.50 -15.14
C ALA A 125 -5.13 -11.33 -15.76
N GLY A 126 -4.94 -11.87 -16.96
CA GLY A 126 -3.67 -11.78 -17.66
C GLY A 126 -2.59 -12.67 -17.04
N ASN A 127 -1.45 -12.10 -16.71
CA ASN A 127 -0.33 -12.83 -16.15
C ASN A 127 -0.41 -12.84 -14.61
N LEU A 128 -0.34 -14.03 -14.01
CA LEU A 128 -0.37 -14.22 -12.56
C LEU A 128 0.76 -13.50 -11.83
N SER A 129 1.90 -13.30 -12.49
CA SER A 129 3.06 -12.60 -11.91
C SER A 129 2.97 -11.08 -11.99
N SER A 130 2.01 -10.51 -12.71
CA SER A 130 1.99 -9.08 -13.00
C SER A 130 0.61 -8.41 -12.97
N TYR A 131 -0.46 -9.12 -12.59
CA TYR A 131 -1.81 -8.54 -12.61
C TYR A 131 -1.95 -7.29 -11.73
N TRP A 132 -1.14 -7.15 -10.69
CA TRP A 132 -1.09 -5.99 -9.80
C TRP A 132 0.05 -5.01 -10.10
N GLY A 133 0.98 -5.39 -10.97
CA GLY A 133 2.15 -4.61 -11.37
C GLY A 133 1.96 -3.91 -12.72
N ASP A 134 1.05 -2.94 -12.81
CA ASP A 134 0.72 -2.18 -14.01
C ASP A 134 0.00 -3.02 -15.08
N SER A 135 -1.03 -3.71 -14.68
CA SER A 135 -1.85 -4.52 -15.56
C SER A 135 -3.35 -4.34 -15.26
N THR A 136 -4.06 -5.44 -14.99
CA THR A 136 -5.52 -5.44 -14.95
C THR A 136 -6.13 -4.93 -13.65
N LEU A 137 -5.47 -5.17 -12.50
CA LEU A 137 -5.98 -4.76 -11.20
C LEU A 137 -5.72 -3.28 -10.98
N LYS A 138 -6.77 -2.53 -10.62
CA LYS A 138 -6.70 -1.09 -10.42
C LYS A 138 -7.51 -0.66 -9.20
N ILE A 139 -7.06 0.41 -8.55
CA ILE A 139 -7.67 0.96 -7.36
C ILE A 139 -7.45 2.48 -7.31
N SER A 140 -8.41 3.22 -6.76
CA SER A 140 -8.28 4.66 -6.57
C SER A 140 -7.71 5.01 -5.19
N PRO A 141 -7.15 6.21 -5.01
CA PRO A 141 -6.69 6.68 -3.71
C PRO A 141 -7.78 6.64 -2.62
N ILE A 142 -9.01 7.02 -2.93
CA ILE A 142 -10.12 6.93 -1.96
C ILE A 142 -10.38 5.47 -1.60
N GLU A 143 -10.41 4.58 -2.57
CA GLU A 143 -10.61 3.14 -2.33
C GLU A 143 -9.47 2.53 -1.52
N GLN A 144 -8.24 2.99 -1.69
CA GLN A 144 -7.10 2.58 -0.85
C GLN A 144 -7.36 2.89 0.63
N VAL A 145 -7.84 4.10 0.93
CA VAL A 145 -8.17 4.50 2.30
C VAL A 145 -9.33 3.68 2.85
N GLU A 146 -10.40 3.51 2.09
CA GLU A 146 -11.56 2.72 2.50
C GLU A 146 -11.18 1.26 2.79
N LEU A 147 -10.31 0.70 1.96
CA LEU A 147 -9.85 -0.68 2.14
C LEU A 147 -8.93 -0.84 3.34
N LEU A 148 -8.02 0.13 3.57
CA LEU A 148 -7.16 0.13 4.77
C LEU A 148 -7.98 0.21 6.06
N LYS A 149 -9.09 0.96 6.07
CA LYS A 149 -10.01 1.00 7.21
C LYS A 149 -10.58 -0.38 7.50
N LYS A 150 -11.03 -1.10 6.48
CA LYS A 150 -11.57 -2.46 6.60
C LYS A 150 -10.51 -3.46 7.03
N PHE A 151 -9.31 -3.35 6.49
CA PHE A 151 -8.15 -4.14 6.89
C PHE A 151 -7.85 -3.92 8.38
N TYR A 152 -7.76 -2.69 8.82
CA TYR A 152 -7.39 -2.34 10.19
C TYR A 152 -8.34 -2.93 11.23
N THR A 153 -9.65 -2.90 10.96
CA THR A 153 -10.68 -3.43 11.86
C THR A 153 -11.02 -4.90 11.60
N ASN A 154 -10.36 -5.53 10.63
CA ASN A 154 -10.69 -6.89 10.16
C ASN A 154 -12.16 -7.06 9.76
N GLU A 155 -12.71 -6.09 9.07
CA GLU A 155 -14.07 -6.18 8.52
C GLU A 155 -14.18 -7.32 7.50
N PHE A 156 -13.05 -7.77 6.94
CA PHE A 156 -13.00 -8.91 6.03
C PHE A 156 -13.37 -10.26 6.70
N GLY A 157 -13.25 -10.37 8.01
CA GLY A 157 -13.51 -11.61 8.75
C GLY A 157 -12.42 -12.66 8.57
N PHE A 158 -11.19 -12.26 8.34
CA PHE A 158 -10.02 -13.13 8.31
C PHE A 158 -9.53 -13.44 9.73
N SER A 159 -8.53 -14.30 9.84
CA SER A 159 -7.87 -14.54 11.13
C SER A 159 -7.27 -13.24 11.67
N GLN A 160 -7.58 -12.90 12.92
CA GLN A 160 -7.02 -11.70 13.56
C GLN A 160 -5.50 -11.79 13.68
N GLU A 161 -4.96 -12.99 13.93
CA GLU A 161 -3.51 -13.21 13.94
C GLU A 161 -2.86 -12.86 12.60
N ASN A 162 -3.48 -13.22 11.49
CA ASN A 162 -2.99 -12.90 10.15
C ASN A 162 -3.04 -11.39 9.88
N ILE A 163 -4.13 -10.73 10.26
CA ILE A 163 -4.24 -9.26 10.20
C ILE A 163 -3.11 -8.61 11.01
N ASP A 164 -2.91 -9.04 12.25
CA ASP A 164 -1.89 -8.49 13.13
C ASP A 164 -0.47 -8.73 12.58
N THR A 165 -0.24 -9.88 11.97
CA THR A 165 1.04 -10.21 11.31
C THR A 165 1.34 -9.25 10.17
N VAL A 166 0.35 -8.93 9.32
CA VAL A 166 0.53 -7.94 8.24
C VAL A 166 0.70 -6.54 8.81
N LYS A 167 -0.05 -6.15 9.83
CA LYS A 167 0.13 -4.86 10.53
C LYS A 167 1.57 -4.70 11.03
N ASP A 168 2.13 -5.74 11.64
CA ASP A 168 3.52 -5.71 12.12
C ASP A 168 4.51 -5.56 10.96
N ALA A 169 4.26 -6.23 9.84
CA ALA A 169 5.13 -6.19 8.67
C ALA A 169 5.17 -4.82 7.97
N ILE A 170 4.09 -4.03 8.08
CA ILE A 170 3.99 -2.70 7.45
C ILE A 170 4.24 -1.54 8.42
N ARG A 171 4.59 -1.81 9.69
CA ARG A 171 4.95 -0.76 10.64
C ARG A 171 6.29 -0.16 10.24
N LEU A 172 6.32 1.16 9.98
CA LEU A 172 7.50 1.87 9.50
C LEU A 172 8.17 2.70 10.61
N PHE A 173 7.39 3.36 11.43
CA PHE A 173 7.90 4.24 12.50
C PHE A 173 7.11 3.99 13.78
N ALA A 174 7.85 3.85 14.88
CA ALA A 174 7.30 3.82 16.24
C ALA A 174 8.04 4.87 17.07
N THR A 175 7.30 5.83 17.60
CA THR A 175 7.81 6.91 18.44
C THR A 175 6.98 6.97 19.72
N ASN A 176 7.41 7.81 20.69
CA ASN A 176 6.62 8.06 21.90
C ASN A 176 5.26 8.70 21.59
N ASP A 177 5.13 9.34 20.43
CA ASP A 177 3.90 10.03 20.02
C ASP A 177 2.93 9.10 19.26
N GLY A 178 3.38 7.93 18.80
CA GLY A 178 2.56 6.97 18.08
C GLY A 178 3.31 6.16 17.05
N THR A 179 2.56 5.49 16.18
CA THR A 179 3.10 4.67 15.09
C THR A 179 2.56 5.12 13.75
N LEU A 180 3.38 4.97 12.71
CA LEU A 180 2.98 5.14 11.33
C LEU A 180 3.30 3.85 10.58
N SER A 181 2.31 3.30 9.93
CA SER A 181 2.40 2.07 9.15
C SER A 181 1.99 2.35 7.71
N GLY A 182 2.57 1.65 6.76
CA GLY A 182 2.22 1.88 5.37
C GLY A 182 3.08 1.11 4.38
N LYS A 183 2.80 1.37 3.11
CA LYS A 183 3.48 0.74 1.98
C LYS A 183 3.63 1.70 0.81
N THR A 184 4.81 1.70 0.23
CA THR A 184 5.12 2.44 -0.99
C THR A 184 4.82 1.61 -2.23
N GLY A 185 4.72 2.29 -3.36
CA GLY A 185 4.70 1.67 -4.67
C GLY A 185 5.32 2.60 -5.72
N THR A 186 6.02 2.03 -6.68
CA THR A 186 6.60 2.75 -7.81
C THR A 186 6.17 2.06 -9.09
N GLY A 187 5.54 2.80 -9.99
CA GLY A 187 5.17 2.34 -11.32
C GLY A 187 6.14 2.84 -12.37
N GLU A 188 6.44 1.97 -13.33
CA GLU A 188 7.35 2.26 -14.43
C GLU A 188 6.64 2.11 -15.78
N GLU A 189 6.92 3.00 -16.69
CA GLU A 189 6.47 2.93 -18.07
C GLU A 189 7.61 3.36 -19.00
N ASN A 190 7.94 2.51 -19.99
CA ASN A 190 9.04 2.76 -20.92
C ASN A 190 10.38 3.09 -20.25
N GLY A 191 10.70 2.41 -19.15
CA GLY A 191 11.94 2.58 -18.41
C GLY A 191 11.98 3.80 -17.50
N ILE A 192 10.88 4.55 -17.38
CA ILE A 192 10.76 5.76 -16.55
C ILE A 192 9.86 5.46 -15.37
N ASN A 193 10.34 5.71 -14.15
CA ASN A 193 9.51 5.71 -12.96
C ASN A 193 8.60 6.94 -13.00
N ASN A 194 7.33 6.75 -13.30
CA ASN A 194 6.36 7.81 -13.55
C ASN A 194 5.17 7.83 -12.61
N SER A 195 5.11 6.92 -11.66
CA SER A 195 4.01 6.77 -10.69
C SER A 195 4.54 6.41 -9.32
N GLY A 196 4.10 7.14 -8.30
CA GLY A 196 4.49 6.89 -6.92
C GLY A 196 3.29 6.84 -5.99
N TRP A 197 3.27 5.84 -5.11
CA TRP A 197 2.29 5.67 -4.05
C TRP A 197 2.92 5.69 -2.68
N PHE A 198 2.22 6.27 -1.72
CA PHE A 198 2.40 5.95 -0.30
C PHE A 198 1.04 5.92 0.38
N ILE A 199 0.70 4.78 0.96
CA ILE A 199 -0.57 4.56 1.66
C ILE A 199 -0.30 4.01 3.05
N GLY A 200 -1.18 4.30 4.00
CA GLY A 200 -1.00 3.78 5.35
C GLY A 200 -1.95 4.36 6.36
N TYR A 201 -1.57 4.23 7.62
CA TYR A 201 -2.35 4.76 8.74
C TYR A 201 -1.42 5.21 9.89
N ILE A 202 -1.98 6.08 10.71
CA ILE A 202 -1.29 6.68 11.87
C ILE A 202 -2.12 6.39 13.12
N GLU A 203 -1.46 5.83 14.13
CA GLU A 203 -2.02 5.58 15.45
C GLU A 203 -1.35 6.51 16.45
N GLN A 204 -2.11 7.45 17.03
CA GLN A 204 -1.60 8.41 18.03
C GLN A 204 -2.57 8.46 19.21
N GLY A 205 -2.29 7.69 20.27
CA GLY A 205 -3.22 7.55 21.37
C GLY A 205 -4.57 7.00 20.87
N GLU A 206 -5.63 7.77 21.04
CA GLU A 206 -6.98 7.41 20.56
C GLU A 206 -7.26 7.89 19.13
N ASN A 207 -6.33 8.66 18.53
CA ASN A 207 -6.49 9.17 17.18
C ASN A 207 -5.98 8.16 16.17
N LEU A 208 -6.79 7.91 15.15
CA LEU A 208 -6.49 6.99 14.05
C LEU A 208 -6.80 7.69 12.73
N TYR A 209 -5.78 7.80 11.88
CA TYR A 209 -5.86 8.42 10.56
C TYR A 209 -5.45 7.43 9.49
N PHE A 210 -6.15 7.47 8.35
CA PHE A 210 -5.79 6.70 7.16
C PHE A 210 -5.45 7.66 6.02
N PHE A 211 -4.44 7.34 5.24
CA PHE A 211 -4.01 8.21 4.14
C PHE A 211 -3.65 7.44 2.89
N ALA A 212 -3.78 8.12 1.75
CA ALA A 212 -3.25 7.66 0.47
C ALA A 212 -2.75 8.86 -0.33
N THR A 213 -1.50 8.80 -0.73
CA THR A 213 -0.86 9.76 -1.64
C THR A 213 -0.52 9.05 -2.92
N HIS A 214 -0.93 9.62 -4.05
CA HIS A 214 -0.50 9.17 -5.37
C HIS A 214 0.01 10.35 -6.18
N ILE A 215 1.16 10.17 -6.81
CA ILE A 215 1.77 11.16 -7.71
C ILE A 215 2.06 10.54 -9.06
N GLN A 216 1.94 11.35 -10.11
CA GLN A 216 2.35 11.05 -11.48
C GLN A 216 3.23 12.17 -12.01
N ASN A 217 4.28 11.80 -12.72
CA ASN A 217 5.18 12.73 -13.35
C ASN A 217 5.92 12.01 -14.49
N GLU A 218 5.87 12.56 -15.69
CA GLU A 218 6.48 11.94 -16.87
C GLU A 218 8.00 11.83 -16.77
N GLU A 219 8.64 12.68 -15.97
CA GLU A 219 10.09 12.67 -15.78
C GLU A 219 10.53 11.77 -14.63
N LEU A 220 9.88 11.91 -13.45
CA LEU A 220 10.19 11.09 -12.28
C LEU A 220 9.07 11.17 -11.23
N ALA A 221 8.53 10.03 -10.88
CA ALA A 221 7.69 9.85 -9.71
C ALA A 221 7.95 8.47 -9.11
N THR A 222 8.16 8.41 -7.80
CA THR A 222 8.48 7.19 -7.07
C THR A 222 7.73 7.12 -5.75
N GLY A 223 7.69 5.93 -5.16
CA GLY A 223 7.18 5.75 -3.80
C GLY A 223 7.96 6.56 -2.76
N ALA A 224 9.28 6.70 -2.93
CA ALA A 224 10.10 7.52 -2.04
C ALA A 224 9.70 9.00 -2.10
N ILE A 225 9.47 9.53 -3.30
CA ILE A 225 9.00 10.92 -3.47
C ILE A 225 7.60 11.09 -2.88
N ALA A 226 6.69 10.14 -3.10
CA ALA A 226 5.35 10.15 -2.51
C ALA A 226 5.42 10.12 -0.97
N THR A 227 6.35 9.38 -0.41
CA THR A 227 6.56 9.31 1.05
C THR A 227 7.01 10.66 1.63
N GLU A 228 8.01 11.29 1.03
CA GLU A 228 8.49 12.62 1.44
C GLU A 228 7.38 13.67 1.37
N LEU A 229 6.62 13.66 0.28
CA LEU A 229 5.46 14.54 0.10
C LEU A 229 4.41 14.31 1.18
N THR A 230 4.11 13.05 1.48
CA THR A 230 3.14 12.68 2.51
C THR A 230 3.56 13.21 3.88
N PHE A 231 4.82 13.04 4.27
CA PHE A 231 5.31 13.55 5.54
C PHE A 231 5.23 15.07 5.63
N SER A 232 5.58 15.77 4.56
CA SER A 232 5.44 17.22 4.48
C SER A 232 3.99 17.67 4.68
N ILE A 233 3.06 17.02 4.01
CA ILE A 233 1.63 17.32 4.11
C ILE A 233 1.09 17.01 5.51
N LEU A 234 1.38 15.84 6.05
CA LEU A 234 0.93 15.43 7.38
C LEU A 234 1.47 16.36 8.47
N SER A 235 2.70 16.84 8.33
CA SER A 235 3.29 17.82 9.23
C SER A 235 2.56 19.16 9.15
N ALA A 236 2.30 19.65 7.94
CA ALA A 236 1.56 20.89 7.72
C ALA A 236 0.12 20.84 8.26
N LEU A 237 -0.51 19.67 8.21
CA LEU A 237 -1.85 19.43 8.76
C LEU A 237 -1.84 19.16 10.28
N GLY A 238 -0.68 19.07 10.91
CA GLY A 238 -0.55 18.80 12.34
C GLY A 238 -0.90 17.35 12.75
N VAL A 239 -0.87 16.41 11.80
CA VAL A 239 -1.26 15.02 12.04
C VAL A 239 -0.07 14.15 12.45
N TRP A 240 1.08 14.36 11.82
CA TRP A 240 2.28 13.57 12.10
C TRP A 240 3.53 14.42 11.86
N THR A 241 4.46 14.39 12.82
CA THR A 241 5.76 15.05 12.68
C THR A 241 6.85 14.10 13.13
N LEU A 242 7.82 13.82 12.25
CA LEU A 242 9.05 13.14 12.64
C LEU A 242 9.89 14.16 13.44
N LYS A 243 10.02 13.96 14.73
CA LYS A 243 11.00 14.69 15.52
C LYS A 243 12.40 14.23 15.12
N LYS A 244 13.23 15.17 14.68
CA LYS A 244 14.66 14.92 14.42
C LYS A 244 15.39 14.61 15.70
#